data_ad20f9402879c6ce6fcd9c9ec64e1557
#
_entry.id   ad20f9402879c6ce6fcd9c9ec64e1557
#
_cell.length_a   1.000
_cell.length_b   1.000
_cell.length_c   1.000
_cell.angle_alpha   90.00
_cell.angle_beta   90.00
_cell.angle_gamma   90.00
#
_symmetry.space_group_name_H-M   'P 1'
#
loop_
_entity.id
_entity.type
_entity.pdbx_description
1 polymer ?
#
loop_
_entity_poly.entity_id
_entity_poly.type
_entity_poly.pdbx_seq_one_letter_code
_entity_poly.pdbx_strand_id
1 'polypeptide(L)'
;MKKIIFTGGGTVGHVTLNLLLIPKFLEAGWQVHYIGDKHGIEYQEIQKSGLDIAFHSIATGKLRRYFSWQNMLDVFKVAWGILQSLGIMVKVRPQALFSKGGFVSVPPVIAARLAGIPVYVHESDLSIGLANKIAYKCAIKMYSTFEQAHALTKIEHVGAVTKVGEKTTAPNEQIQAIRQHFDENLPTLLFVGGSAGAKVFNDFVTANKAELTQHYNIINLSGDAHLDELSNHLYRIAYVTDLYQPLMDLADVVVTRGGSNTIFELLAMAKLHVIVPLGREASRGDQIENADYFVKKGYAKKLDESQLNLENLQKMIAELLEQKAFYEENMKQSHEIKSLDEFYNLLKNDMNKGRK
;
A
#
# COMPACT_ATOMS: atom_id res chain seq x y z
N MET A 1 -16.50 -24.93 12.80
CA MET A 1 -16.26 -23.88 11.82
C MET A 1 -14.78 -23.48 11.89
N LYS A 2 -14.09 -23.30 10.76
CA LYS A 2 -12.70 -22.86 10.73
C LYS A 2 -12.63 -21.36 11.06
N LYS A 3 -11.62 -20.94 11.86
CA LYS A 3 -11.46 -19.56 12.28
C LYS A 3 -10.07 -19.03 11.94
N ILE A 4 -9.99 -17.79 11.49
CA ILE A 4 -8.73 -17.08 11.23
C ILE A 4 -8.78 -15.69 11.88
N ILE A 5 -7.64 -15.23 12.37
CA ILE A 5 -7.48 -13.85 12.84
C ILE A 5 -6.59 -13.10 11.87
N PHE A 6 -7.04 -11.92 11.47
CA PHE A 6 -6.26 -10.92 10.73
C PHE A 6 -5.80 -9.82 11.67
N THR A 7 -4.65 -9.25 11.38
CA THR A 7 -4.14 -8.05 12.06
C THR A 7 -3.24 -7.24 11.11
N GLY A 8 -3.14 -5.98 11.37
CA GLY A 8 -2.36 -5.01 10.61
C GLY A 8 -2.99 -3.64 10.73
N GLY A 9 -2.20 -2.58 10.71
CA GLY A 9 -2.77 -1.25 10.89
C GLY A 9 -1.73 -0.16 11.08
N GLY A 10 -2.21 1.03 11.47
CA GLY A 10 -1.41 2.23 11.58
C GLY A 10 -1.23 3.00 10.27
N THR A 11 -1.45 2.37 9.12
CA THR A 11 -1.56 2.99 7.79
C THR A 11 -2.52 2.17 6.93
N VAL A 12 -3.13 2.79 5.90
CA VAL A 12 -4.01 2.10 4.93
C VAL A 12 -3.27 0.94 4.26
N GLY A 13 -1.99 1.12 3.90
CA GLY A 13 -1.18 0.08 3.27
C GLY A 13 -1.05 -1.20 4.08
N HIS A 14 -1.12 -1.14 5.42
CA HIS A 14 -1.12 -2.31 6.30
C HIS A 14 -2.52 -2.95 6.47
N VAL A 15 -3.54 -2.42 5.83
CA VAL A 15 -4.91 -2.97 5.88
C VAL A 15 -5.34 -3.52 4.52
N THR A 16 -4.88 -2.93 3.44
CA THR A 16 -5.36 -3.21 2.07
C THR A 16 -5.37 -4.70 1.72
N LEU A 17 -4.26 -5.43 1.90
CA LEU A 17 -4.20 -6.86 1.58
C LEU A 17 -5.16 -7.68 2.45
N ASN A 18 -5.34 -7.30 3.73
CA ASN A 18 -6.30 -7.97 4.60
C ASN A 18 -7.73 -7.83 4.06
N LEU A 19 -8.10 -6.61 3.60
CA LEU A 19 -9.41 -6.35 3.01
C LEU A 19 -9.65 -7.13 1.71
N LEU A 20 -8.60 -7.45 0.96
CA LEU A 20 -8.69 -8.30 -0.22
C LEU A 20 -8.88 -9.77 0.14
N LEU A 21 -8.15 -10.26 1.15
CA LEU A 21 -8.17 -11.67 1.54
C LEU A 21 -9.42 -12.06 2.34
N ILE A 22 -9.93 -11.19 3.20
CA ILE A 22 -11.05 -11.47 4.08
C ILE A 22 -12.27 -12.02 3.33
N PRO A 23 -12.75 -11.41 2.22
CA PRO A 23 -13.87 -11.94 1.45
C PRO A 23 -13.64 -13.39 0.99
N LYS A 24 -12.44 -13.75 0.53
CA LYS A 24 -12.09 -15.10 0.09
C LYS A 24 -12.20 -16.13 1.23
N PHE A 25 -11.85 -15.74 2.46
CA PHE A 25 -12.02 -16.60 3.63
C PHE A 25 -13.50 -16.73 4.04
N LEU A 26 -14.28 -15.64 3.98
CA LEU A 26 -15.72 -15.65 4.26
C LEU A 26 -16.47 -16.55 3.27
N GLU A 27 -16.22 -16.40 1.96
CA GLU A 27 -16.77 -17.25 0.88
C GLU A 27 -16.43 -18.73 1.07
N ALA A 28 -15.23 -19.03 1.59
CA ALA A 28 -14.81 -20.39 1.91
C ALA A 28 -15.39 -20.92 3.25
N GLY A 29 -16.33 -20.21 3.89
CA GLY A 29 -17.02 -20.61 5.11
C GLY A 29 -16.19 -20.50 6.39
N TRP A 30 -15.16 -19.63 6.38
CA TRP A 30 -14.38 -19.34 7.59
C TRP A 30 -15.04 -18.24 8.42
N GLN A 31 -14.95 -18.36 9.74
CA GLN A 31 -15.22 -17.24 10.63
C GLN A 31 -13.97 -16.37 10.72
N VAL A 32 -14.12 -15.12 10.33
CA VAL A 32 -13.00 -14.16 10.30
C VAL A 32 -13.11 -13.22 11.48
N HIS A 33 -11.98 -13.01 12.15
CA HIS A 33 -11.82 -12.04 13.24
C HIS A 33 -10.69 -11.08 12.86
N TYR A 34 -10.78 -9.85 13.32
CA TYR A 34 -9.73 -8.85 13.18
C TYR A 34 -9.30 -8.32 14.54
N ILE A 35 -7.99 -8.20 14.79
CA ILE A 35 -7.46 -7.58 16.00
C ILE A 35 -6.75 -6.27 15.60
N GLY A 36 -7.13 -5.17 16.23
CA GLY A 36 -6.57 -3.85 15.94
C GLY A 36 -6.91 -2.82 17.01
N ASP A 37 -6.68 -1.54 16.71
CA ASP A 37 -7.06 -0.40 17.55
C ASP A 37 -8.38 0.17 17.04
N LYS A 38 -9.39 0.31 17.92
CA LYS A 38 -10.70 0.90 17.56
C LYS A 38 -10.61 2.37 17.14
N HIS A 39 -9.51 3.05 17.45
CA HIS A 39 -9.24 4.42 17.04
C HIS A 39 -8.27 4.48 15.85
N GLY A 40 -7.80 3.32 15.38
CA GLY A 40 -6.88 3.19 14.26
C GLY A 40 -7.56 3.26 12.90
N ILE A 41 -6.74 3.49 11.87
CA ILE A 41 -7.19 3.51 10.48
C ILE A 41 -7.77 2.15 10.06
N GLU A 42 -7.25 1.05 10.60
CA GLU A 42 -7.72 -0.30 10.31
C GLU A 42 -9.19 -0.51 10.70
N TYR A 43 -9.61 0.06 11.82
CA TYR A 43 -11.02 0.00 12.22
C TYR A 43 -11.91 0.77 11.24
N GLN A 44 -11.49 1.97 10.86
CA GLN A 44 -12.23 2.81 9.91
C GLN A 44 -12.35 2.12 8.54
N GLU A 45 -11.27 1.56 8.03
CA GLU A 45 -11.27 0.88 6.73
C GLU A 45 -12.13 -0.40 6.73
N ILE A 46 -12.12 -1.17 7.83
CA ILE A 46 -12.99 -2.33 7.98
C ILE A 46 -14.46 -1.91 8.04
N GLN A 47 -14.79 -0.84 8.79
CA GLN A 47 -16.18 -0.34 8.85
C GLN A 47 -16.65 0.14 7.46
N LYS A 48 -15.82 0.87 6.73
CA LYS A 48 -16.13 1.31 5.36
C LYS A 48 -16.33 0.16 4.39
N SER A 49 -15.61 -0.95 4.57
CA SER A 49 -15.71 -2.11 3.68
C SER A 49 -17.03 -2.88 3.76
N GLY A 50 -17.82 -2.66 4.81
CA GLY A 50 -19.08 -3.38 5.04
C GLY A 50 -18.94 -4.88 5.31
N LEU A 51 -17.71 -5.36 5.57
CA LEU A 51 -17.46 -6.78 5.84
C LEU A 51 -18.01 -7.18 7.22
N ASP A 52 -18.81 -8.25 7.25
CA ASP A 52 -19.36 -8.82 8.49
C ASP A 52 -18.30 -9.69 9.18
N ILE A 53 -17.43 -9.05 9.96
CA ILE A 53 -16.36 -9.70 10.73
C ILE A 53 -16.31 -9.19 12.16
N ALA A 54 -15.87 -10.05 13.08
CA ALA A 54 -15.71 -9.69 14.48
C ALA A 54 -14.42 -8.87 14.68
N PHE A 55 -14.55 -7.59 15.02
CA PHE A 55 -13.41 -6.75 15.38
C PHE A 55 -13.15 -6.78 16.89
N HIS A 56 -11.90 -7.03 17.26
CA HIS A 56 -11.44 -7.05 18.66
C HIS A 56 -10.46 -5.91 18.89
N SER A 57 -10.83 -4.98 19.75
CA SER A 57 -9.96 -3.87 20.10
C SER A 57 -8.96 -4.25 21.19
N ILE A 58 -7.71 -3.85 21.00
CA ILE A 58 -6.63 -3.99 21.97
C ILE A 58 -5.91 -2.68 22.20
N ALA A 59 -5.15 -2.60 23.30
CA ALA A 59 -4.21 -1.52 23.51
C ALA A 59 -3.00 -1.69 22.56
N THR A 60 -2.61 -0.59 21.90
CA THR A 60 -1.47 -0.57 20.98
C THR A 60 -0.48 0.52 21.37
N GLY A 61 0.79 0.34 21.07
CA GLY A 61 1.85 1.31 21.34
C GLY A 61 2.75 1.46 20.10
N LYS A 62 2.98 2.70 19.67
CA LYS A 62 3.88 3.00 18.56
C LYS A 62 5.32 3.05 19.07
N LEU A 63 6.05 1.94 19.02
CA LEU A 63 7.46 1.88 19.38
C LEU A 63 8.29 2.78 18.45
N ARG A 64 8.64 3.97 18.95
CA ARG A 64 9.45 4.95 18.25
C ARG A 64 10.93 4.64 18.40
N ARG A 65 11.74 4.96 17.41
CA ARG A 65 13.19 4.68 17.42
C ARG A 65 14.02 5.68 18.24
N TYR A 66 13.41 6.79 18.67
CA TYR A 66 14.09 7.79 19.52
C TYR A 66 13.59 7.71 20.96
N PHE A 67 14.42 8.11 21.90
CA PHE A 67 14.08 8.13 23.32
C PHE A 67 12.95 9.14 23.58
N SER A 68 11.86 8.69 24.17
CA SER A 68 10.72 9.51 24.57
C SER A 68 10.06 8.87 25.79
N TRP A 69 9.59 9.67 26.75
CA TRP A 69 8.79 9.17 27.87
C TRP A 69 7.53 8.43 27.39
N GLN A 70 7.00 8.83 26.23
CA GLN A 70 5.90 8.12 25.58
C GLN A 70 6.26 6.68 25.20
N ASN A 71 7.53 6.39 24.87
CA ASN A 71 7.96 5.01 24.59
C ASN A 71 7.81 4.10 25.81
N MET A 72 8.06 4.61 27.05
CA MET A 72 7.83 3.80 28.24
C MET A 72 6.32 3.45 28.38
N LEU A 73 5.45 4.42 28.20
CA LEU A 73 3.99 4.17 28.23
C LEU A 73 3.57 3.23 27.09
N ASP A 74 4.16 3.37 25.91
CA ASP A 74 3.88 2.52 24.76
C ASP A 74 4.33 1.06 24.99
N VAL A 75 5.43 0.81 25.72
CA VAL A 75 5.85 -0.54 26.11
C VAL A 75 4.78 -1.19 27.03
N PHE A 76 4.26 -0.45 28.01
CA PHE A 76 3.18 -0.96 28.89
C PHE A 76 1.90 -1.23 28.08
N LYS A 77 1.54 -0.36 27.13
CA LYS A 77 0.38 -0.58 26.23
C LYS A 77 0.59 -1.84 25.38
N VAL A 78 1.79 -2.05 24.84
CA VAL A 78 2.12 -3.27 24.08
C VAL A 78 1.98 -4.51 24.97
N ALA A 79 2.54 -4.49 26.21
CA ALA A 79 2.41 -5.61 27.15
C ALA A 79 0.95 -5.91 27.48
N TRP A 80 0.14 -4.87 27.75
CA TRP A 80 -1.28 -5.02 28.00
C TRP A 80 -2.02 -5.56 26.75
N GLY A 81 -1.71 -5.05 25.57
CA GLY A 81 -2.24 -5.55 24.30
C GLY A 81 -1.91 -7.03 24.05
N ILE A 82 -0.73 -7.51 24.48
CA ILE A 82 -0.38 -8.95 24.41
C ILE A 82 -1.33 -9.76 25.31
N LEU A 83 -1.58 -9.32 26.54
CA LEU A 83 -2.48 -10.02 27.46
C LEU A 83 -3.93 -10.04 26.92
N GLN A 84 -4.41 -8.91 26.40
CA GLN A 84 -5.72 -8.83 25.75
C GLN A 84 -5.80 -9.78 24.54
N SER A 85 -4.77 -9.79 23.70
CA SER A 85 -4.69 -10.67 22.53
C SER A 85 -4.64 -12.14 22.93
N LEU A 86 -3.94 -12.51 24.00
CA LEU A 86 -3.95 -13.87 24.55
C LEU A 86 -5.36 -14.30 24.97
N GLY A 87 -6.10 -13.45 25.67
CA GLY A 87 -7.50 -13.70 26.03
C GLY A 87 -8.36 -13.96 24.80
N ILE A 88 -8.17 -13.16 23.72
CA ILE A 88 -8.87 -13.34 22.45
C ILE A 88 -8.49 -14.68 21.80
N MET A 89 -7.19 -15.03 21.77
CA MET A 89 -6.72 -16.30 21.20
C MET A 89 -7.34 -17.52 21.90
N VAL A 90 -7.41 -17.49 23.22
CA VAL A 90 -8.03 -18.57 24.03
C VAL A 90 -9.53 -18.69 23.77
N LYS A 91 -10.23 -17.55 23.64
CA LYS A 91 -11.67 -17.52 23.38
C LYS A 91 -12.03 -17.92 21.96
N VAL A 92 -11.32 -17.36 20.97
CA VAL A 92 -11.59 -17.59 19.53
C VAL A 92 -11.05 -18.96 19.07
N ARG A 93 -9.87 -19.36 19.54
CA ARG A 93 -9.14 -20.58 19.13
C ARG A 93 -8.96 -20.64 17.61
N PRO A 94 -8.29 -19.65 17.01
CA PRO A 94 -8.11 -19.57 15.57
C PRO A 94 -7.15 -20.65 15.10
N GLN A 95 -7.27 -21.02 13.84
CA GLN A 95 -6.37 -21.97 13.20
C GLN A 95 -5.06 -21.33 12.75
N ALA A 96 -5.09 -20.03 12.51
CA ALA A 96 -3.93 -19.23 12.17
C ALA A 96 -4.18 -17.74 12.46
N LEU A 97 -3.09 -16.99 12.54
CA LEU A 97 -3.08 -15.53 12.51
C LEU A 97 -2.33 -15.08 11.24
N PHE A 98 -2.94 -14.18 10.47
CA PHE A 98 -2.31 -13.50 9.35
C PHE A 98 -2.06 -12.02 9.71
N SER A 99 -0.81 -11.58 9.56
CA SER A 99 -0.36 -10.21 9.87
C SER A 99 0.13 -9.50 8.61
N LYS A 100 -0.46 -8.35 8.28
CA LYS A 100 0.04 -7.45 7.25
C LYS A 100 1.12 -6.49 7.77
N GLY A 101 1.36 -6.48 9.09
CA GLY A 101 2.37 -5.63 9.71
C GLY A 101 1.81 -4.33 10.30
N GLY A 102 2.72 -3.38 10.52
CA GLY A 102 2.43 -2.18 11.30
C GLY A 102 2.51 -2.41 12.82
N PHE A 103 2.69 -1.34 13.60
CA PHE A 103 2.88 -1.45 15.06
C PHE A 103 1.70 -2.11 15.78
N VAL A 104 0.51 -1.99 15.24
CA VAL A 104 -0.74 -2.58 15.76
C VAL A 104 -0.67 -4.11 15.78
N SER A 105 0.06 -4.73 14.85
CA SER A 105 0.17 -6.18 14.72
C SER A 105 1.12 -6.84 15.73
N VAL A 106 1.97 -6.06 16.41
CA VAL A 106 2.99 -6.61 17.30
C VAL A 106 2.39 -7.40 18.48
N PRO A 107 1.41 -6.85 19.26
CA PRO A 107 0.81 -7.60 20.36
C PRO A 107 0.12 -8.90 19.91
N PRO A 108 -0.76 -8.91 18.86
CA PRO A 108 -1.43 -10.14 18.44
C PRO A 108 -0.46 -11.21 17.91
N VAL A 109 0.60 -10.81 17.20
CA VAL A 109 1.61 -11.75 16.70
C VAL A 109 2.37 -12.45 17.83
N ILE A 110 2.79 -11.69 18.84
CA ILE A 110 3.45 -12.26 20.03
C ILE A 110 2.49 -13.19 20.79
N ALA A 111 1.24 -12.74 21.00
CA ALA A 111 0.22 -13.52 21.69
C ALA A 111 -0.08 -14.84 20.95
N ALA A 112 -0.23 -14.80 19.62
CA ALA A 112 -0.45 -16.00 18.81
C ALA A 112 0.71 -16.99 18.95
N ARG A 113 1.95 -16.52 18.93
CA ARG A 113 3.14 -17.36 19.13
C ARG A 113 3.16 -18.01 20.51
N LEU A 114 2.81 -17.26 21.57
CA LEU A 114 2.72 -17.76 22.94
C LEU A 114 1.58 -18.78 23.10
N ALA A 115 0.48 -18.60 22.38
CA ALA A 115 -0.67 -19.52 22.38
C ALA A 115 -0.46 -20.74 21.44
N GLY A 116 0.68 -20.90 20.80
CA GLY A 116 0.95 -22.00 19.87
C GLY A 116 0.19 -21.90 18.54
N ILE A 117 -0.35 -20.72 18.21
CA ILE A 117 -1.11 -20.48 16.98
C ILE A 117 -0.13 -20.17 15.84
N PRO A 118 -0.25 -20.82 14.68
CA PRO A 118 0.56 -20.53 13.50
C PRO A 118 0.42 -19.07 13.06
N VAL A 119 1.55 -18.37 12.85
CA VAL A 119 1.62 -16.99 12.42
C VAL A 119 2.18 -16.89 11.01
N TYR A 120 1.44 -16.23 10.12
CA TYR A 120 1.83 -15.89 8.76
C TYR A 120 1.92 -14.36 8.63
N VAL A 121 2.97 -13.87 8.00
CA VAL A 121 3.26 -12.44 7.94
C VAL A 121 3.47 -12.02 6.49
N HIS A 122 3.09 -10.81 6.14
CA HIS A 122 3.37 -10.20 4.84
C HIS A 122 4.16 -8.90 5.02
N GLU A 123 5.23 -8.73 4.24
CA GLU A 123 6.01 -7.50 4.14
C GLU A 123 5.82 -6.87 2.77
N SER A 124 5.50 -5.59 2.75
CA SER A 124 5.25 -4.86 1.51
C SER A 124 6.45 -4.10 0.99
N ASP A 125 7.33 -3.63 1.87
CA ASP A 125 8.48 -2.82 1.51
C ASP A 125 9.71 -3.71 1.29
N LEU A 126 10.71 -3.19 0.55
CA LEU A 126 11.96 -3.91 0.33
C LEU A 126 12.69 -4.13 1.66
N SER A 127 12.73 -3.13 2.52
CA SER A 127 13.32 -3.26 3.85
C SER A 127 12.28 -3.65 4.89
N ILE A 128 12.58 -4.71 5.65
CA ILE A 128 11.69 -5.21 6.69
C ILE A 128 11.54 -4.17 7.81
N GLY A 129 10.32 -3.71 8.04
CA GLY A 129 9.98 -2.78 9.11
C GLY A 129 10.18 -3.37 10.52
N LEU A 130 10.35 -2.53 11.56
CA LEU A 130 10.58 -2.99 12.93
C LEU A 130 9.50 -3.97 13.44
N ALA A 131 8.24 -3.66 13.18
CA ALA A 131 7.12 -4.53 13.55
C ALA A 131 7.26 -5.91 12.88
N ASN A 132 7.59 -5.94 11.59
CA ASN A 132 7.77 -7.18 10.85
C ASN A 132 9.09 -7.91 11.19
N LYS A 133 10.13 -7.21 11.65
CA LYS A 133 11.31 -7.87 12.25
C LYS A 133 10.95 -8.64 13.52
N ILE A 134 10.06 -8.10 14.35
CA ILE A 134 9.54 -8.81 15.53
C ILE A 134 8.64 -9.96 15.07
N ALA A 135 7.73 -9.70 14.14
CA ALA A 135 6.80 -10.69 13.60
C ALA A 135 7.52 -11.86 12.91
N TYR A 136 8.62 -11.63 12.21
CA TYR A 136 9.45 -12.66 11.59
C TYR A 136 9.96 -13.71 12.60
N LYS A 137 10.35 -13.28 13.82
CA LYS A 137 10.78 -14.20 14.88
C LYS A 137 9.65 -15.12 15.35
N CYS A 138 8.41 -14.63 15.31
CA CYS A 138 7.21 -15.37 15.73
C CYS A 138 6.59 -16.19 14.59
N ALA A 139 6.84 -15.81 13.35
CA ALA A 139 6.21 -16.39 12.17
C ALA A 139 6.72 -17.79 11.85
N ILE A 140 5.82 -18.62 11.32
CA ILE A 140 6.17 -19.83 10.59
C ILE A 140 6.70 -19.45 9.21
N LYS A 141 6.03 -18.50 8.55
CA LYS A 141 6.36 -18.04 7.20
C LYS A 141 6.07 -16.54 7.05
N MET A 142 6.93 -15.86 6.31
CA MET A 142 6.75 -14.48 5.87
C MET A 142 6.72 -14.44 4.35
N TYR A 143 5.76 -13.75 3.80
CA TYR A 143 5.66 -13.47 2.37
C TYR A 143 6.17 -12.06 2.10
N SER A 144 6.99 -11.88 1.08
CA SER A 144 7.51 -10.56 0.70
C SER A 144 7.03 -10.14 -0.69
N THR A 145 6.69 -8.87 -0.82
CA THR A 145 6.37 -8.26 -2.11
C THR A 145 7.60 -8.11 -2.98
N PHE A 146 8.73 -7.70 -2.40
CA PHE A 146 9.98 -7.54 -3.11
C PHE A 146 10.85 -8.79 -2.97
N GLU A 147 11.63 -9.07 -4.01
CA GLU A 147 12.70 -10.06 -3.94
C GLU A 147 13.77 -9.60 -2.96
N GLN A 148 14.03 -10.40 -1.94
CA GLN A 148 14.99 -10.06 -0.89
C GLN A 148 16.42 -10.38 -1.32
N ALA A 149 17.34 -9.44 -1.10
CA ALA A 149 18.75 -9.59 -1.46
C ALA A 149 19.47 -10.72 -0.67
N HIS A 150 18.92 -11.12 0.49
CA HIS A 150 19.46 -12.17 1.32
C HIS A 150 18.41 -13.23 1.61
N ALA A 151 18.78 -14.50 1.43
CA ALA A 151 17.92 -15.65 1.72
C ALA A 151 17.66 -15.76 3.23
N LEU A 152 16.54 -15.21 3.69
CA LEU A 152 16.00 -15.45 5.03
C LEU A 152 15.11 -16.69 4.95
N THR A 153 15.42 -17.71 5.73
CA THR A 153 14.85 -19.08 5.61
C THR A 153 13.32 -19.15 5.68
N LYS A 154 12.68 -18.17 6.31
CA LYS A 154 11.20 -18.13 6.43
C LYS A 154 10.55 -17.19 5.44
N ILE A 155 11.29 -16.48 4.58
CA ILE A 155 10.74 -15.55 3.62
C ILE A 155 10.57 -16.24 2.27
N GLU A 156 9.36 -16.10 1.71
CA GLU A 156 9.04 -16.45 0.33
C GLU A 156 8.66 -15.18 -0.43
N HIS A 157 9.36 -14.92 -1.53
CA HIS A 157 8.98 -13.88 -2.46
C HIS A 157 7.71 -14.28 -3.20
N VAL A 158 6.67 -13.48 -3.09
CA VAL A 158 5.37 -13.74 -3.71
C VAL A 158 4.96 -12.66 -4.70
N GLY A 159 5.67 -11.53 -4.72
CA GLY A 159 5.25 -10.36 -5.48
C GLY A 159 4.12 -9.59 -4.80
N ALA A 160 3.64 -8.56 -5.45
CA ALA A 160 2.53 -7.74 -4.97
C ALA A 160 1.18 -8.38 -5.32
N VAL A 161 0.27 -8.33 -4.36
CA VAL A 161 -1.14 -8.68 -4.59
C VAL A 161 -1.91 -7.37 -4.71
N THR A 162 -2.38 -7.05 -5.92
CA THR A 162 -3.09 -5.81 -6.23
C THR A 162 -4.54 -6.08 -6.64
N LYS A 163 -5.40 -5.07 -6.51
CA LYS A 163 -6.76 -5.08 -7.07
C LYS A 163 -6.79 -4.76 -8.57
N VAL A 164 -5.67 -4.34 -9.12
CA VAL A 164 -5.58 -3.83 -10.49
C VAL A 164 -5.78 -4.96 -11.49
N GLY A 165 -6.75 -4.79 -12.38
CA GLY A 165 -7.06 -5.76 -13.44
C GLY A 165 -8.55 -5.96 -13.69
N GLU A 166 -9.43 -5.58 -12.78
CA GLU A 166 -10.86 -5.53 -13.06
C GLU A 166 -11.17 -4.23 -13.81
N LYS A 167 -11.28 -4.31 -15.14
CA LYS A 167 -11.68 -3.18 -15.96
C LYS A 167 -13.07 -2.73 -15.52
N THR A 168 -13.18 -1.53 -14.99
CA THR A 168 -14.46 -0.84 -14.82
C THR A 168 -15.00 -0.52 -16.22
N THR A 169 -15.99 -1.25 -16.66
CA THR A 169 -16.53 -1.19 -18.04
C THR A 169 -17.63 -0.13 -18.24
N ALA A 170 -18.04 0.57 -17.19
CA ALA A 170 -19.09 1.57 -17.30
C ALA A 170 -18.54 2.95 -17.68
N PRO A 171 -19.17 3.68 -18.64
CA PRO A 171 -18.85 5.08 -18.90
C PRO A 171 -19.14 5.88 -17.62
N ASN A 172 -18.11 6.47 -17.05
CA ASN A 172 -18.25 7.32 -15.87
C ASN A 172 -18.49 8.77 -16.34
N GLU A 173 -19.66 9.31 -16.03
CA GLU A 173 -20.02 10.68 -16.41
C GLU A 173 -19.02 11.73 -15.92
N GLN A 174 -18.43 11.50 -14.74
CA GLN A 174 -17.41 12.39 -14.20
C GLN A 174 -16.12 12.36 -15.03
N ILE A 175 -15.73 11.20 -15.53
CA ILE A 175 -14.57 11.09 -16.44
C ILE A 175 -14.85 11.81 -17.76
N GLN A 176 -16.07 11.74 -18.28
CA GLN A 176 -16.44 12.49 -19.47
C GLN A 176 -16.40 14.01 -19.23
N ALA A 177 -16.88 14.48 -18.08
CA ALA A 177 -16.77 15.88 -17.69
C ALA A 177 -15.32 16.35 -17.59
N ILE A 178 -14.43 15.54 -17.01
CA ILE A 178 -13.00 15.85 -16.95
C ILE A 178 -12.39 15.94 -18.35
N ARG A 179 -12.70 14.97 -19.23
CA ARG A 179 -12.21 14.96 -20.62
C ARG A 179 -12.62 16.20 -21.43
N GLN A 180 -13.77 16.81 -21.14
CA GLN A 180 -14.19 18.05 -21.80
C GLN A 180 -13.29 19.26 -21.51
N HIS A 181 -12.52 19.19 -20.41
CA HIS A 181 -11.57 20.22 -20.02
C HIS A 181 -10.12 19.89 -20.46
N PHE A 182 -9.89 18.71 -21.03
CA PHE A 182 -8.58 18.23 -21.43
C PHE A 182 -8.38 18.30 -22.94
N ASP A 183 -7.16 18.59 -23.38
CA ASP A 183 -6.78 18.51 -24.79
C ASP A 183 -6.20 17.11 -25.08
N GLU A 184 -6.79 16.42 -26.04
CA GLU A 184 -6.39 15.07 -26.45
C GLU A 184 -4.97 15.00 -27.06
N ASN A 185 -4.41 16.14 -27.51
CA ASN A 185 -3.05 16.22 -28.04
C ASN A 185 -2.00 16.42 -26.95
N LEU A 186 -2.39 16.71 -25.72
CA LEU A 186 -1.48 16.90 -24.60
C LEU A 186 -1.39 15.63 -23.74
N PRO A 187 -0.17 15.21 -23.32
CA PRO A 187 -0.04 14.11 -22.37
C PRO A 187 -0.71 14.45 -21.04
N THR A 188 -1.32 13.46 -20.43
CA THR A 188 -1.96 13.59 -19.12
C THR A 188 -1.03 13.12 -18.00
N LEU A 189 -0.74 14.02 -17.06
CA LEU A 189 0.05 13.74 -15.87
C LEU A 189 -0.85 13.58 -14.65
N LEU A 190 -0.66 12.50 -13.89
CA LEU A 190 -1.36 12.30 -12.64
C LEU A 190 -0.38 12.37 -11.46
N PHE A 191 -0.66 13.26 -10.50
CA PHE A 191 0.09 13.40 -9.24
C PHE A 191 -0.66 12.69 -8.12
N VAL A 192 -0.03 11.70 -7.48
CA VAL A 192 -0.60 10.93 -6.38
C VAL A 192 0.40 10.72 -5.25
N GLY A 193 0.08 11.25 -4.07
CA GLY A 193 0.94 11.17 -2.88
C GLY A 193 0.58 10.06 -1.88
N GLY A 194 -0.29 9.14 -2.27
CA GLY A 194 -0.93 8.17 -1.36
C GLY A 194 -2.26 8.70 -0.80
N SER A 195 -2.86 7.97 0.14
CA SER A 195 -4.22 8.27 0.66
C SER A 195 -4.36 9.63 1.37
N ALA A 196 -3.27 10.19 1.87
CA ALA A 196 -3.26 11.50 2.54
C ALA A 196 -2.81 12.66 1.62
N GLY A 197 -2.56 12.38 0.34
CA GLY A 197 -1.94 13.32 -0.57
C GLY A 197 -0.45 13.57 -0.27
N ALA A 198 0.16 14.48 -1.00
CA ALA A 198 1.53 14.93 -0.77
C ALA A 198 1.64 16.45 -0.93
N LYS A 199 1.90 17.14 0.19
CA LYS A 199 2.01 18.59 0.19
C LYS A 199 3.00 19.11 -0.86
N VAL A 200 4.14 18.44 -1.05
CA VAL A 200 5.14 18.86 -2.05
C VAL A 200 4.59 18.81 -3.47
N PHE A 201 3.74 17.84 -3.80
CA PHE A 201 3.08 17.77 -5.11
C PHE A 201 2.04 18.87 -5.26
N ASN A 202 1.26 19.10 -4.20
CA ASN A 202 0.26 20.18 -4.20
C ASN A 202 0.89 21.55 -4.39
N ASP A 203 1.96 21.83 -3.63
CA ASP A 203 2.72 23.07 -3.73
C ASP A 203 3.37 23.21 -5.13
N PHE A 204 3.96 22.13 -5.65
CA PHE A 204 4.57 22.10 -6.97
C PHE A 204 3.56 22.37 -8.09
N VAL A 205 2.43 21.69 -8.10
CA VAL A 205 1.38 21.88 -9.11
C VAL A 205 0.78 23.29 -8.99
N THR A 206 0.60 23.82 -7.78
CA THR A 206 0.07 25.17 -7.57
C THR A 206 1.04 26.25 -8.07
N ALA A 207 2.32 26.13 -7.73
CA ALA A 207 3.34 27.10 -8.12
C ALA A 207 3.60 27.13 -9.64
N ASN A 208 3.47 25.98 -10.31
CA ASN A 208 3.79 25.83 -11.74
C ASN A 208 2.54 25.65 -12.62
N LYS A 209 1.34 25.91 -12.10
CA LYS A 209 0.06 25.63 -12.79
C LYS A 209 0.05 26.20 -14.23
N ALA A 210 0.39 27.49 -14.37
CA ALA A 210 0.29 28.19 -15.67
C ALA A 210 1.18 27.55 -16.76
N GLU A 211 2.35 27.06 -16.39
CA GLU A 211 3.28 26.43 -17.33
C GLU A 211 2.97 24.96 -17.55
N LEU A 212 2.62 24.24 -16.50
CA LEU A 212 2.22 22.83 -16.62
C LEU A 212 1.00 22.65 -17.55
N THR A 213 -0.02 23.51 -17.43
CA THR A 213 -1.24 23.44 -18.24
C THR A 213 -1.06 23.87 -19.70
N GLN A 214 0.08 24.46 -20.07
CA GLN A 214 0.42 24.72 -21.47
C GLN A 214 0.91 23.46 -22.21
N HIS A 215 1.47 22.50 -21.47
CA HIS A 215 2.13 21.33 -22.05
C HIS A 215 1.48 20.00 -21.66
N TYR A 216 0.62 19.99 -20.63
CA TYR A 216 0.02 18.77 -20.08
C TYR A 216 -1.42 19.00 -19.62
N ASN A 217 -2.20 17.93 -19.67
CA ASN A 217 -3.38 17.82 -18.80
C ASN A 217 -2.92 17.33 -17.43
N ILE A 218 -3.43 17.92 -16.36
CA ILE A 218 -2.99 17.63 -14.98
C ILE A 218 -4.14 17.04 -14.19
N ILE A 219 -3.90 15.91 -13.56
CA ILE A 219 -4.72 15.32 -12.50
C ILE A 219 -3.91 15.37 -11.21
N ASN A 220 -4.47 15.92 -10.13
CA ASN A 220 -3.80 15.97 -8.83
C ASN A 220 -4.72 15.44 -7.72
N LEU A 221 -4.38 14.26 -7.16
CA LEU A 221 -5.03 13.72 -5.97
C LEU A 221 -4.40 14.35 -4.73
N SER A 222 -4.98 15.47 -4.29
CA SER A 222 -4.34 16.41 -3.37
C SER A 222 -4.35 15.97 -1.90
N GLY A 223 -5.36 15.22 -1.47
CA GLY A 223 -5.62 14.95 -0.06
C GLY A 223 -6.20 16.16 0.71
N ASP A 224 -6.47 17.28 0.03
CA ASP A 224 -6.95 18.53 0.64
C ASP A 224 -8.12 19.11 -0.18
N ALA A 225 -9.32 19.09 0.39
CA ALA A 225 -10.55 19.57 -0.26
C ALA A 225 -10.55 21.08 -0.55
N HIS A 226 -9.70 21.87 0.11
CA HIS A 226 -9.57 23.30 -0.20
C HIS A 226 -8.88 23.56 -1.55
N LEU A 227 -8.27 22.52 -2.13
CA LEU A 227 -7.60 22.57 -3.42
C LEU A 227 -8.45 22.00 -4.56
N ASP A 228 -9.67 21.53 -4.29
CA ASP A 228 -10.54 20.94 -5.32
C ASP A 228 -10.82 21.94 -6.43
N GLU A 229 -10.54 21.53 -7.67
CA GLU A 229 -10.64 22.39 -8.84
C GLU A 229 -10.86 21.57 -10.11
N LEU A 230 -11.78 22.04 -10.97
CA LEU A 230 -11.87 21.60 -12.37
C LEU A 230 -11.80 22.84 -13.26
N SER A 231 -10.75 22.95 -14.04
CA SER A 231 -10.50 24.04 -14.98
C SER A 231 -9.80 23.50 -16.23
N ASN A 232 -9.53 24.35 -17.23
CA ASN A 232 -8.85 23.92 -18.45
C ASN A 232 -7.50 23.27 -18.11
N HIS A 233 -7.31 22.07 -18.59
CA HIS A 233 -6.14 21.24 -18.39
C HIS A 233 -5.79 20.89 -16.91
N LEU A 234 -6.72 21.11 -15.96
CA LEU A 234 -6.50 20.78 -14.57
C LEU A 234 -7.74 20.19 -13.89
N TYR A 235 -7.61 18.97 -13.38
CA TYR A 235 -8.53 18.35 -12.43
C TYR A 235 -7.80 18.07 -11.12
N ARG A 236 -8.23 18.70 -10.04
CA ARG A 236 -7.68 18.51 -8.70
C ARG A 236 -8.81 18.13 -7.76
N ILE A 237 -8.58 17.07 -6.98
CA ILE A 237 -9.56 16.58 -6.01
C ILE A 237 -8.85 16.00 -4.79
N ALA A 238 -9.46 16.19 -3.61
CA ALA A 238 -8.89 15.70 -2.36
C ALA A 238 -8.79 14.18 -2.30
N TYR A 239 -9.88 13.50 -2.60
CA TYR A 239 -9.96 12.06 -2.43
C TYR A 239 -10.92 11.42 -3.43
N VAL A 240 -10.54 10.26 -3.94
CA VAL A 240 -11.36 9.46 -4.85
C VAL A 240 -11.37 8.00 -4.42
N THR A 241 -12.48 7.30 -4.66
CA THR A 241 -12.63 5.85 -4.50
C THR A 241 -12.87 5.21 -5.87
N ASP A 242 -14.06 5.32 -6.38
CA ASP A 242 -14.49 4.67 -7.64
C ASP A 242 -13.87 5.30 -8.88
N LEU A 243 -13.41 6.56 -8.77
CA LEU A 243 -12.70 7.26 -9.84
C LEU A 243 -11.20 6.94 -9.89
N TYR A 244 -10.63 6.29 -8.89
CA TYR A 244 -9.18 6.08 -8.82
C TYR A 244 -8.65 5.35 -10.05
N GLN A 245 -9.23 4.18 -10.37
CA GLN A 245 -8.84 3.43 -11.55
C GLN A 245 -9.08 4.17 -12.86
N PRO A 246 -10.27 4.77 -13.11
CA PRO A 246 -10.51 5.57 -14.31
C PRO A 246 -9.53 6.76 -14.48
N LEU A 247 -9.12 7.42 -13.40
CA LEU A 247 -8.13 8.51 -13.47
C LEU A 247 -6.71 7.98 -13.76
N MET A 248 -6.36 6.83 -13.20
CA MET A 248 -5.12 6.13 -13.55
C MET A 248 -5.09 5.73 -15.02
N ASP A 249 -6.22 5.27 -15.57
CA ASP A 249 -6.35 4.91 -16.98
C ASP A 249 -6.18 6.11 -17.91
N LEU A 250 -6.67 7.30 -17.52
CA LEU A 250 -6.49 8.55 -18.26
C LEU A 250 -5.04 9.03 -18.31
N ALA A 251 -4.24 8.74 -17.28
CA ALA A 251 -2.89 9.25 -17.18
C ALA A 251 -1.93 8.57 -18.16
N ASP A 252 -1.10 9.34 -18.85
CA ASP A 252 0.04 8.83 -19.62
C ASP A 252 1.25 8.59 -18.72
N VAL A 253 1.50 9.51 -17.79
CA VAL A 253 2.59 9.39 -16.80
C VAL A 253 2.06 9.72 -15.40
N VAL A 254 2.46 8.92 -14.43
CA VAL A 254 2.11 9.13 -13.01
C VAL A 254 3.33 9.62 -12.24
N VAL A 255 3.17 10.70 -11.48
CA VAL A 255 4.16 11.19 -10.52
C VAL A 255 3.71 10.78 -9.13
N THR A 256 4.49 9.93 -8.46
CA THR A 256 4.06 9.30 -7.21
C THR A 256 5.15 9.27 -6.15
N ARG A 257 4.75 8.99 -4.91
CA ARG A 257 5.66 8.60 -3.84
C ARG A 257 6.12 7.14 -4.01
N GLY A 258 7.20 6.74 -3.30
CA GLY A 258 7.75 5.38 -3.32
C GLY A 258 7.03 4.37 -2.42
N GLY A 259 5.74 4.57 -2.15
CA GLY A 259 4.94 3.61 -1.38
C GLY A 259 4.69 2.33 -2.19
N SER A 260 5.02 1.16 -1.63
CA SER A 260 4.99 -0.12 -2.33
C SER A 260 3.66 -0.43 -3.01
N ASN A 261 2.52 -0.20 -2.36
CA ASN A 261 1.22 -0.49 -2.96
C ASN A 261 1.03 0.23 -4.29
N THR A 262 1.23 1.56 -4.31
CA THR A 262 1.00 2.37 -5.52
C THR A 262 1.96 2.02 -6.65
N ILE A 263 3.26 1.85 -6.35
CA ILE A 263 4.23 1.55 -7.42
C ILE A 263 4.00 0.16 -8.03
N PHE A 264 3.53 -0.82 -7.24
CA PHE A 264 3.16 -2.13 -7.77
C PHE A 264 1.81 -2.13 -8.49
N GLU A 265 0.87 -1.26 -8.13
CA GLU A 265 -0.35 -1.01 -8.92
C GLU A 265 0.04 -0.46 -10.30
N LEU A 266 0.96 0.51 -10.36
CA LEU A 266 1.47 1.06 -11.61
C LEU A 266 2.22 0.02 -12.44
N LEU A 267 3.01 -0.85 -11.80
CA LEU A 267 3.65 -1.99 -12.44
C LEU A 267 2.62 -2.93 -13.09
N ALA A 268 1.57 -3.29 -12.34
CA ALA A 268 0.51 -4.17 -12.83
C ALA A 268 -0.26 -3.58 -14.04
N MET A 269 -0.38 -2.25 -14.09
CA MET A 269 -0.99 -1.51 -15.21
C MET A 269 -0.02 -1.24 -16.36
N ALA A 270 1.25 -1.59 -16.23
CA ALA A 270 2.33 -1.16 -17.12
C ALA A 270 2.33 0.36 -17.35
N LYS A 271 2.05 1.16 -16.31
CA LYS A 271 1.88 2.60 -16.37
C LYS A 271 3.23 3.31 -16.19
N LEU A 272 3.60 4.20 -17.11
CA LEU A 272 4.80 5.02 -16.98
C LEU A 272 4.74 5.86 -15.71
N HIS A 273 5.83 5.90 -14.93
CA HIS A 273 5.83 6.68 -13.71
C HIS A 273 7.19 7.22 -13.28
N VAL A 274 7.15 8.38 -12.62
CA VAL A 274 8.27 8.98 -11.91
C VAL A 274 8.03 8.84 -10.41
N ILE A 275 8.95 8.22 -9.71
CA ILE A 275 8.88 8.06 -8.26
C ILE A 275 9.65 9.21 -7.61
N VAL A 276 8.97 10.00 -6.78
CA VAL A 276 9.56 11.07 -5.95
C VAL A 276 9.46 10.61 -4.49
N PRO A 277 10.44 9.82 -4.00
CA PRO A 277 10.34 9.22 -2.68
C PRO A 277 10.46 10.25 -1.56
N LEU A 278 9.85 9.97 -0.42
CA LEU A 278 10.09 10.75 0.80
C LEU A 278 11.56 10.66 1.21
N GLY A 279 12.16 11.78 1.52
CA GLY A 279 13.53 11.86 2.04
C GLY A 279 13.71 11.10 3.37
N ARG A 280 14.95 10.82 3.75
CA ARG A 280 15.29 10.08 4.98
C ARG A 280 14.89 10.81 6.25
N GLU A 281 14.75 12.13 6.19
CA GLU A 281 14.29 12.95 7.33
C GLU A 281 12.81 12.73 7.64
N ALA A 282 11.99 12.48 6.61
CA ALA A 282 10.54 12.29 6.74
C ALA A 282 10.13 10.80 6.78
N SER A 283 11.01 9.89 6.33
CA SER A 283 10.76 8.45 6.29
C SER A 283 11.96 7.66 6.81
N ARG A 284 11.82 6.33 6.84
CA ARG A 284 12.93 5.41 7.20
C ARG A 284 13.89 5.14 6.03
N GLY A 285 13.62 5.75 4.86
CA GLY A 285 14.32 5.45 3.61
C GLY A 285 13.72 4.28 2.82
N ASP A 286 12.68 3.65 3.33
CA ASP A 286 11.95 2.56 2.67
C ASP A 286 11.47 2.95 1.26
N GLN A 287 10.93 4.16 1.10
CA GLN A 287 10.50 4.63 -0.22
C GLN A 287 11.65 4.85 -1.20
N ILE A 288 12.82 5.27 -0.70
CA ILE A 288 14.02 5.43 -1.54
C ILE A 288 14.49 4.05 -2.03
N GLU A 289 14.55 3.06 -1.14
CA GLU A 289 14.96 1.69 -1.48
C GLU A 289 13.97 1.05 -2.46
N ASN A 290 12.66 1.25 -2.28
CA ASN A 290 11.62 0.80 -3.21
C ASN A 290 11.81 1.45 -4.59
N ALA A 291 12.06 2.76 -4.65
CA ALA A 291 12.29 3.49 -5.89
C ALA A 291 13.55 3.00 -6.61
N ASP A 292 14.66 2.82 -5.89
CA ASP A 292 15.92 2.32 -6.45
C ASP A 292 15.77 0.92 -7.04
N TYR A 293 14.97 0.06 -6.41
CA TYR A 293 14.63 -1.26 -6.93
C TYR A 293 13.88 -1.16 -8.27
N PHE A 294 12.87 -0.29 -8.37
CA PHE A 294 12.09 -0.09 -9.59
C PHE A 294 12.93 0.48 -10.74
N VAL A 295 13.81 1.45 -10.43
CA VAL A 295 14.75 2.01 -11.42
C VAL A 295 15.69 0.93 -11.93
N LYS A 296 16.28 0.11 -11.04
CA LYS A 296 17.18 -0.98 -11.40
C LYS A 296 16.53 -2.02 -12.29
N LYS A 297 15.23 -2.27 -12.13
CA LYS A 297 14.45 -3.20 -12.95
C LYS A 297 13.96 -2.56 -14.27
N GLY A 298 14.16 -1.26 -14.48
CA GLY A 298 13.69 -0.54 -15.66
C GLY A 298 12.17 -0.36 -15.68
N TYR A 299 11.53 -0.26 -14.51
CA TYR A 299 10.08 -0.04 -14.40
C TYR A 299 9.71 1.43 -14.28
N ALA A 300 10.60 2.27 -13.73
CA ALA A 300 10.32 3.66 -13.42
C ALA A 300 11.57 4.53 -13.49
N LYS A 301 11.36 5.85 -13.46
CA LYS A 301 12.39 6.84 -13.12
C LYS A 301 12.23 7.31 -11.69
N LYS A 302 13.34 7.76 -11.08
CA LYS A 302 13.35 8.36 -9.75
C LYS A 302 13.85 9.80 -9.81
N LEU A 303 13.17 10.70 -9.10
CA LEU A 303 13.57 12.07 -8.88
C LEU A 303 13.60 12.33 -7.37
N ASP A 304 14.74 12.77 -6.86
CA ASP A 304 14.82 13.12 -5.44
C ASP A 304 13.96 14.36 -5.14
N GLU A 305 13.26 14.35 -3.99
CA GLU A 305 12.33 15.43 -3.64
C GLU A 305 12.98 16.83 -3.67
N SER A 306 14.26 16.93 -3.27
CA SER A 306 15.04 18.19 -3.32
C SER A 306 15.32 18.68 -4.75
N GLN A 307 15.20 17.80 -5.74
CA GLN A 307 15.42 18.12 -7.16
C GLN A 307 14.10 18.29 -7.92
N LEU A 308 12.96 18.21 -7.24
CA LEU A 308 11.65 18.41 -7.85
C LEU A 308 11.47 19.88 -8.25
N ASN A 309 11.73 20.16 -9.50
CA ASN A 309 11.46 21.42 -10.19
C ASN A 309 10.92 21.13 -11.59
N LEU A 310 10.42 22.15 -12.27
CA LEU A 310 9.74 22.00 -13.53
C LEU A 310 10.64 21.42 -14.62
N GLU A 311 11.86 21.94 -14.77
CA GLU A 311 12.84 21.51 -15.77
C GLU A 311 13.19 20.02 -15.62
N ASN A 312 13.54 19.59 -14.39
CA ASN A 312 13.91 18.20 -14.11
C ASN A 312 12.74 17.25 -14.36
N LEU A 313 11.53 17.63 -13.92
CA LEU A 313 10.35 16.80 -14.10
C LEU A 313 9.98 16.68 -15.60
N GLN A 314 9.95 17.78 -16.34
CA GLN A 314 9.66 17.79 -17.78
C GLN A 314 10.66 16.94 -18.56
N LYS A 315 11.96 17.05 -18.25
CA LYS A 315 12.99 16.21 -18.83
C LYS A 315 12.73 14.73 -18.61
N MET A 316 12.41 14.33 -17.37
CA MET A 316 12.13 12.92 -17.06
C MET A 316 10.87 12.40 -17.74
N ILE A 317 9.83 13.23 -17.84
CA ILE A 317 8.60 12.88 -18.54
C ILE A 317 8.88 12.69 -20.03
N ALA A 318 9.61 13.61 -20.66
CA ALA A 318 9.97 13.48 -22.07
C ALA A 318 10.75 12.20 -22.36
N GLU A 319 11.75 11.87 -21.52
CA GLU A 319 12.53 10.63 -21.64
C GLU A 319 11.67 9.36 -21.43
N LEU A 320 10.70 9.39 -20.51
CA LEU A 320 9.77 8.27 -20.31
C LEU A 320 8.86 8.06 -21.51
N LEU A 321 8.33 9.15 -22.10
CA LEU A 321 7.45 9.10 -23.25
C LEU A 321 8.22 8.64 -24.50
N GLU A 322 9.45 9.11 -24.71
CA GLU A 322 10.32 8.66 -25.80
C GLU A 322 10.66 7.17 -25.71
N GLN A 323 10.90 6.68 -24.48
CA GLN A 323 11.26 5.28 -24.20
C GLN A 323 10.07 4.44 -23.75
N LYS A 324 8.83 4.85 -24.04
CA LYS A 324 7.60 4.22 -23.57
C LYS A 324 7.61 2.70 -23.77
N ALA A 325 7.93 2.25 -24.97
CA ALA A 325 7.93 0.82 -25.31
C ALA A 325 8.91 0.01 -24.44
N PHE A 326 10.07 0.56 -24.09
CA PHE A 326 11.05 -0.09 -23.21
C PHE A 326 10.51 -0.29 -21.80
N TYR A 327 9.93 0.77 -21.22
CA TYR A 327 9.38 0.68 -19.84
C TYR A 327 8.16 -0.23 -19.77
N GLU A 328 7.23 -0.10 -20.73
CA GLU A 328 6.03 -0.96 -20.78
C GLU A 328 6.39 -2.43 -20.96
N GLU A 329 7.36 -2.77 -21.81
CA GLU A 329 7.77 -4.15 -22.02
C GLU A 329 8.40 -4.75 -20.77
N ASN A 330 9.31 -4.02 -20.10
CA ASN A 330 9.91 -4.47 -18.84
C ASN A 330 8.84 -4.71 -17.76
N MET A 331 7.85 -3.83 -17.67
CA MET A 331 6.75 -3.98 -16.71
C MET A 331 5.85 -5.18 -17.05
N LYS A 332 5.52 -5.39 -18.34
CA LYS A 332 4.69 -6.52 -18.78
C LYS A 332 5.37 -7.87 -18.61
N GLN A 333 6.70 -7.92 -18.73
CA GLN A 333 7.50 -9.13 -18.48
C GLN A 333 7.76 -9.42 -17.00
N SER A 334 7.33 -8.53 -16.10
CA SER A 334 7.51 -8.70 -14.67
C SER A 334 6.73 -9.89 -14.13
N HIS A 335 7.38 -10.68 -13.26
CA HIS A 335 6.75 -11.75 -12.48
C HIS A 335 6.49 -11.34 -11.02
N GLU A 336 6.50 -10.03 -10.75
CA GLU A 336 6.39 -9.48 -9.40
C GLU A 336 4.96 -9.14 -9.00
N ILE A 337 3.98 -9.51 -9.82
CA ILE A 337 2.55 -9.39 -9.52
C ILE A 337 1.96 -10.78 -9.36
N LYS A 338 1.20 -10.97 -8.29
CA LYS A 338 0.46 -12.19 -8.03
C LYS A 338 -1.04 -11.89 -7.93
N SER A 339 -1.87 -12.74 -8.52
CA SER A 339 -3.31 -12.61 -8.35
C SER A 339 -3.73 -12.89 -6.91
N LEU A 340 -4.85 -12.32 -6.50
CA LEU A 340 -5.43 -12.56 -5.18
C LEU A 340 -5.72 -14.05 -4.94
N ASP A 341 -6.23 -14.75 -5.96
CA ASP A 341 -6.56 -16.16 -5.87
C ASP A 341 -5.32 -17.05 -5.70
N GLU A 342 -4.24 -16.75 -6.42
CA GLU A 342 -2.97 -17.47 -6.26
C GLU A 342 -2.41 -17.28 -4.86
N PHE A 343 -2.40 -16.04 -4.34
CA PHE A 343 -1.90 -15.77 -2.99
C PHE A 343 -2.80 -16.39 -1.91
N TYR A 344 -4.12 -16.30 -2.04
CA TYR A 344 -5.07 -16.99 -1.15
C TYR A 344 -4.82 -18.50 -1.10
N ASN A 345 -4.68 -19.14 -2.26
CA ASN A 345 -4.43 -20.57 -2.36
C ASN A 345 -3.08 -20.96 -1.75
N LEU A 346 -2.03 -20.15 -1.99
CA LEU A 346 -0.71 -20.35 -1.38
C LEU A 346 -0.81 -20.29 0.16
N LEU A 347 -1.39 -19.23 0.71
CA LEU A 347 -1.59 -19.07 2.15
C LEU A 347 -2.38 -20.22 2.75
N LYS A 348 -3.49 -20.63 2.13
CA LYS A 348 -4.33 -21.74 2.57
C LYS A 348 -3.59 -23.08 2.57
N ASN A 349 -2.77 -23.33 1.55
CA ASN A 349 -1.95 -24.54 1.46
C ASN A 349 -0.89 -24.59 2.56
N ASP A 350 -0.22 -23.46 2.84
CA ASP A 350 0.77 -23.36 3.91
C ASP A 350 0.11 -23.52 5.30
N MET A 351 -1.08 -22.97 5.51
CA MET A 351 -1.86 -23.16 6.73
C MET A 351 -2.24 -24.64 6.97
N ASN A 352 -2.46 -25.40 5.90
CA ASN A 352 -2.75 -26.83 6.01
C ASN A 352 -1.49 -27.67 6.31
N LYS A 353 -0.32 -27.26 5.77
CA LYS A 353 0.98 -27.93 6.04
C LYS A 353 1.50 -27.65 7.46
N GLY A 354 1.35 -26.42 7.95
CA GLY A 354 1.82 -26.01 9.28
C GLY A 354 1.07 -26.65 10.45
N ARG A 355 0.11 -27.54 10.18
CA ARG A 355 -0.65 -28.32 11.16
C ARG A 355 -0.17 -29.77 11.34
N LYS A 356 0.71 -30.23 10.45
CA LYS A 356 1.38 -31.51 10.59
C LYS A 356 2.69 -31.36 11.37
#